data_dff3bf529387c9d33c527a68bff0fdf4
#
_entry.id   dff3bf529387c9d33c527a68bff0fdf4
#
_cell.length_a   1.000
_cell.length_b   1.000
_cell.length_c   1.000
_cell.angle_alpha   90.00
_cell.angle_beta   90.00
_cell.angle_gamma   90.00
#
_symmetry.space_group_name_H-M   'P 1'
#
loop_
_entity.id
_entity.type
_entity.pdbx_description
1 polymer ?
#
loop_
_entity_poly.entity_id
_entity_poly.type
_entity_poly.pdbx_seq_one_letter_code
_entity_poly.pdbx_strand_id
1 'polypeptide(L)'
;MPDSEETYADTAGRAVLETIRAYGVTAIFGIPGTHNLELYRPLADLGIRAVTNRHEQGSGYGADGWAQQTGLPGVVITTSGPGLQNAMSAIGTAFCESRPLLVLSPGVALGAEFADVGTLHETKDATAMVGAIAEWSRRVRSAAEAVEAVHDAFALFRTGRPRPVHIEIPLDVLESPADVPAERRQARPAPAPEAGDADAVAEAVRLLARAVHPVIVAGGGSTRAADEILALAERLGSPVVTTLNGKGVLDEGHPLSLGSNLRLAAARAVAEAADVLLVIGSKLGEAELWAPRLEAGGAVVRVDISAAQLDKNLTATVGIAGDAVAVTRALLDRLPADAREPRDVSAARAAIAQETREAAPEAVELAEVIAAALPGDAIVAGDSSQIVYLALANVLRAQHPHSLLYTPTYATLGYGLPAAIGARVAQTERPVVTVIGDGALMFCVNELATAIEQRLDVTIVCVDNGGYAEIRQNEVDRGITPVGVDLVQPDWAALATAFGGVGRRVERREDIADSIRAAIAEGGVQLVHIPTGRQD
;
A
#
# COMPACT_ATOMS: atom_id res chain seq x y z
N MET A 1 14.62 -32.69 32.06
CA MET A 1 13.80 -31.52 31.73
C MET A 1 13.89 -30.57 32.89
N PRO A 2 14.57 -29.45 32.82
CA PRO A 2 14.41 -28.43 33.83
C PRO A 2 13.22 -27.56 33.43
N ASP A 3 12.16 -27.61 34.24
CA ASP A 3 11.14 -26.56 34.31
C ASP A 3 11.80 -25.32 34.90
N SER A 4 12.46 -24.53 34.07
CA SER A 4 12.76 -23.14 34.38
C SER A 4 11.71 -22.29 33.68
N GLU A 5 10.75 -21.78 34.44
CA GLU A 5 10.09 -20.52 34.07
C GLU A 5 11.23 -19.50 33.93
N GLU A 6 11.80 -19.40 32.72
CA GLU A 6 12.62 -18.25 32.35
C GLU A 6 11.70 -17.04 32.40
N THR A 7 11.69 -16.34 33.54
CA THR A 7 11.12 -15.00 33.61
C THR A 7 11.96 -14.13 32.68
N TYR A 8 11.45 -13.92 31.47
CA TYR A 8 12.10 -13.02 30.52
C TYR A 8 12.27 -11.65 31.15
N ALA A 9 13.46 -11.07 31.01
CA ALA A 9 13.77 -9.76 31.55
C ALA A 9 12.79 -8.70 31.00
N ASP A 10 12.22 -7.89 31.88
CA ASP A 10 11.36 -6.77 31.51
C ASP A 10 12.23 -5.61 31.00
N THR A 11 12.65 -5.69 29.73
CA THR A 11 13.50 -4.70 29.07
C THR A 11 12.67 -3.63 28.34
N ALA A 12 13.32 -2.51 28.00
CA ALA A 12 12.68 -1.47 27.19
C ALA A 12 12.18 -2.03 25.83
N GLY A 13 12.93 -2.95 25.22
CA GLY A 13 12.51 -3.66 24.02
C GLY A 13 11.20 -4.41 24.20
N ARG A 14 11.05 -5.13 25.33
CA ARG A 14 9.81 -5.82 25.69
C ARG A 14 8.65 -4.83 25.88
N ALA A 15 8.84 -3.75 26.62
CA ALA A 15 7.80 -2.75 26.87
C ALA A 15 7.28 -2.09 25.58
N VAL A 16 8.17 -1.81 24.62
CA VAL A 16 7.82 -1.31 23.29
C VAL A 16 6.92 -2.30 22.56
N LEU A 17 7.30 -3.59 22.54
CA LEU A 17 6.52 -4.60 21.80
C LEU A 17 5.21 -4.96 22.50
N GLU A 18 5.14 -4.96 23.82
CA GLU A 18 3.88 -5.10 24.57
C GLU A 18 2.92 -3.96 24.20
N THR A 19 3.43 -2.74 24.10
CA THR A 19 2.62 -1.58 23.68
C THR A 19 2.11 -1.75 22.26
N ILE A 20 2.96 -2.15 21.31
CA ILE A 20 2.58 -2.42 19.93
C ILE A 20 1.54 -3.55 19.85
N ARG A 21 1.75 -4.62 20.62
CA ARG A 21 0.81 -5.74 20.72
C ARG A 21 -0.54 -5.34 21.30
N ALA A 22 -0.56 -4.45 22.30
CA ALA A 22 -1.79 -3.91 22.87
C ALA A 22 -2.64 -3.14 21.83
N TYR A 23 -2.02 -2.54 20.83
CA TYR A 23 -2.70 -1.94 19.68
C TYR A 23 -3.21 -2.93 18.63
N GLY A 24 -2.99 -4.22 18.81
CA GLY A 24 -3.52 -5.28 17.95
C GLY A 24 -2.56 -5.82 16.89
N VAL A 25 -1.33 -5.34 16.83
CA VAL A 25 -0.34 -5.85 15.87
C VAL A 25 0.05 -7.27 16.22
N THR A 26 -0.06 -8.19 15.25
CA THR A 26 0.19 -9.62 15.42
C THR A 26 1.31 -10.16 14.55
N ALA A 27 1.85 -9.35 13.65
CA ALA A 27 2.99 -9.70 12.80
C ALA A 27 3.96 -8.54 12.68
N ILE A 28 5.25 -8.85 12.68
CA ILE A 28 6.34 -7.90 12.50
C ILE A 28 7.28 -8.45 11.43
N PHE A 29 7.75 -7.56 10.58
CA PHE A 29 8.63 -7.86 9.46
C PHE A 29 10.04 -7.33 9.76
N GLY A 30 11.06 -8.06 9.35
CA GLY A 30 12.42 -7.59 9.61
C GLY A 30 13.47 -8.70 9.53
N ILE A 31 14.70 -8.34 9.86
CA ILE A 31 15.82 -9.25 9.91
C ILE A 31 16.49 -9.15 11.29
N PRO A 32 16.62 -10.26 12.05
CA PRO A 32 17.34 -10.26 13.31
C PRO A 32 18.84 -9.97 13.11
N GLY A 33 19.40 -9.16 13.97
CA GLY A 33 20.83 -8.83 14.01
C GLY A 33 21.27 -8.58 15.45
N THR A 34 22.56 -8.51 15.69
CA THR A 34 23.13 -8.39 17.06
C THR A 34 22.52 -7.22 17.83
N HIS A 35 22.24 -6.12 17.17
CA HIS A 35 21.79 -4.89 17.86
C HIS A 35 20.27 -4.86 18.15
N ASN A 36 19.44 -5.69 17.50
CA ASN A 36 17.98 -5.65 17.67
C ASN A 36 17.42 -6.89 18.42
N LEU A 37 18.27 -7.68 19.06
CA LEU A 37 17.86 -8.92 19.73
C LEU A 37 16.80 -8.69 20.82
N GLU A 38 16.87 -7.58 21.56
CA GLU A 38 15.89 -7.26 22.60
C GLU A 38 14.49 -6.90 22.02
N LEU A 39 14.39 -6.57 20.74
CA LEU A 39 13.12 -6.46 20.03
C LEU A 39 12.61 -7.83 19.52
N TYR A 40 13.49 -8.79 19.27
CA TYR A 40 13.10 -10.13 18.82
C TYR A 40 12.78 -11.07 19.98
N ARG A 41 13.47 -10.93 21.12
CA ARG A 41 13.32 -11.79 22.31
C ARG A 41 11.86 -11.99 22.76
N PRO A 42 11.02 -10.95 22.89
CA PRO A 42 9.66 -11.10 23.42
C PRO A 42 8.61 -11.51 22.39
N LEU A 43 8.93 -11.62 21.09
CA LEU A 43 7.93 -11.82 20.03
C LEU A 43 7.09 -13.08 20.23
N ALA A 44 7.74 -14.20 20.52
CA ALA A 44 7.06 -15.47 20.73
C ALA A 44 6.11 -15.43 21.93
N ASP A 45 6.56 -14.89 23.07
CA ASP A 45 5.78 -14.72 24.28
C ASP A 45 4.53 -13.86 24.06
N LEU A 46 4.69 -12.79 23.29
CA LEU A 46 3.63 -11.85 22.98
C LEU A 46 2.68 -12.37 21.89
N GLY A 47 2.94 -13.56 21.34
CA GLY A 47 2.17 -14.10 20.22
C GLY A 47 2.25 -13.21 18.98
N ILE A 48 3.40 -12.60 18.74
CA ILE A 48 3.68 -11.81 17.56
C ILE A 48 4.49 -12.65 16.58
N ARG A 49 3.96 -12.85 15.38
CA ARG A 49 4.63 -13.57 14.30
C ARG A 49 5.83 -12.77 13.78
N ALA A 50 7.01 -13.34 13.80
CA ALA A 50 8.17 -12.78 13.11
C ALA A 50 8.18 -13.26 11.66
N VAL A 51 8.15 -12.34 10.71
CA VAL A 51 8.33 -12.60 9.28
C VAL A 51 9.73 -12.16 8.90
N THR A 52 10.64 -13.13 8.77
CA THR A 52 12.04 -12.85 8.45
C THR A 52 12.22 -12.75 6.93
N ASN A 53 12.30 -11.51 6.46
CA ASN A 53 12.58 -11.22 5.06
C ASN A 53 14.05 -11.48 4.71
N ARG A 54 14.38 -11.37 3.44
CA ARG A 54 15.76 -11.53 2.94
C ARG A 54 16.43 -10.19 2.61
N HIS A 55 15.65 -9.11 2.69
CA HIS A 55 16.10 -7.73 2.56
C HIS A 55 15.12 -6.80 3.28
N GLU A 56 15.58 -5.74 3.93
CA GLU A 56 14.71 -4.85 4.72
C GLU A 56 13.77 -4.01 3.85
N GLN A 57 14.07 -3.78 2.59
CA GLN A 57 13.11 -3.26 1.62
C GLN A 57 11.89 -4.18 1.52
N GLY A 58 12.12 -5.49 1.39
CA GLY A 58 11.06 -6.51 1.40
C GLY A 58 10.29 -6.52 2.73
N SER A 59 10.98 -6.28 3.87
CA SER A 59 10.31 -6.15 5.17
C SER A 59 9.29 -5.00 5.18
N GLY A 60 9.68 -3.84 4.66
CA GLY A 60 8.79 -2.69 4.61
C GLY A 60 7.59 -2.89 3.68
N TYR A 61 7.79 -3.50 2.51
CA TYR A 61 6.70 -3.80 1.58
C TYR A 61 5.79 -4.93 2.09
N GLY A 62 6.36 -5.93 2.78
CA GLY A 62 5.57 -6.96 3.47
C GLY A 62 4.71 -6.36 4.59
N ALA A 63 5.28 -5.47 5.38
CA ALA A 63 4.55 -4.74 6.41
C ALA A 63 3.42 -3.88 5.83
N ASP A 64 3.63 -3.23 4.67
CA ASP A 64 2.59 -2.48 3.96
C ASP A 64 1.45 -3.39 3.46
N GLY A 65 1.79 -4.54 2.83
CA GLY A 65 0.79 -5.51 2.39
C GLY A 65 -0.05 -6.04 3.54
N TRP A 66 0.57 -6.33 4.68
CA TRP A 66 -0.13 -6.73 5.91
C TRP A 66 -1.03 -5.61 6.45
N ALA A 67 -0.52 -4.37 6.47
CA ALA A 67 -1.27 -3.22 6.96
C ALA A 67 -2.53 -2.96 6.14
N GLN A 68 -2.44 -3.06 4.83
CA GLN A 68 -3.60 -2.87 3.94
C GLN A 68 -4.69 -3.92 4.15
N GLN A 69 -4.34 -5.14 4.54
CA GLN A 69 -5.33 -6.20 4.78
C GLN A 69 -5.91 -6.18 6.19
N THR A 70 -5.17 -5.68 7.18
CA THR A 70 -5.61 -5.67 8.58
C THR A 70 -6.22 -4.34 9.00
N GLY A 71 -5.93 -3.25 8.30
CA GLY A 71 -6.25 -1.89 8.72
C GLY A 71 -5.40 -1.39 9.89
N LEU A 72 -4.41 -2.17 10.34
CA LEU A 72 -3.45 -1.81 11.38
C LEU A 72 -2.13 -1.33 10.76
N PRO A 73 -1.32 -0.55 11.48
CA PRO A 73 -0.01 -0.15 10.97
C PRO A 73 0.93 -1.32 10.76
N GLY A 74 1.66 -1.32 9.65
CA GLY A 74 2.78 -2.22 9.45
C GLY A 74 3.93 -1.89 10.39
N VAL A 75 4.61 -2.92 10.90
CA VAL A 75 5.75 -2.73 11.81
C VAL A 75 6.99 -3.44 11.26
N VAL A 76 8.09 -2.70 11.18
CA VAL A 76 9.38 -3.20 10.72
C VAL A 76 10.41 -3.06 11.83
N ILE A 77 11.18 -4.12 12.07
CA ILE A 77 12.37 -4.09 12.91
C ILE A 77 13.60 -4.25 12.02
N THR A 78 14.49 -3.26 12.03
CA THR A 78 15.79 -3.35 11.35
C THR A 78 16.93 -3.48 12.35
N THR A 79 18.09 -3.95 11.90
CA THR A 79 19.31 -3.64 12.64
C THR A 79 19.71 -2.18 12.42
N SER A 80 20.64 -1.67 13.23
CA SER A 80 21.23 -0.33 13.03
C SER A 80 22.02 -0.24 11.72
N GLY A 81 22.29 0.96 11.26
CA GLY A 81 23.11 1.21 10.09
C GLY A 81 22.57 0.61 8.80
N PRO A 82 23.22 -0.43 8.24
CA PRO A 82 22.87 -0.96 6.92
C PRO A 82 21.44 -1.50 6.82
N GLY A 83 20.90 -2.13 7.88
CA GLY A 83 19.52 -2.62 7.86
C GLY A 83 18.52 -1.49 7.76
N LEU A 84 18.71 -0.41 8.51
CA LEU A 84 17.85 0.78 8.41
C LEU A 84 17.96 1.43 7.03
N GLN A 85 19.17 1.53 6.47
CA GLN A 85 19.39 2.09 5.14
C GLN A 85 18.70 1.27 4.04
N ASN A 86 18.74 -0.05 4.14
CA ASN A 86 18.04 -0.94 3.20
C ASN A 86 16.50 -0.74 3.23
N ALA A 87 15.93 -0.32 4.35
CA ALA A 87 14.49 -0.05 4.47
C ALA A 87 14.05 1.30 3.87
N MET A 88 14.99 2.21 3.50
CA MET A 88 14.68 3.58 3.08
C MET A 88 13.72 3.65 1.90
N SER A 89 13.85 2.76 0.93
CA SER A 89 12.95 2.69 -0.24
C SER A 89 11.50 2.42 0.18
N ALA A 90 11.30 1.51 1.11
CA ALA A 90 9.96 1.19 1.61
C ALA A 90 9.39 2.33 2.48
N ILE A 91 10.23 3.01 3.28
CA ILE A 91 9.83 4.20 4.04
C ILE A 91 9.38 5.32 3.09
N GLY A 92 10.17 5.60 2.04
CA GLY A 92 9.80 6.59 1.03
C GLY A 92 8.51 6.25 0.28
N THR A 93 8.32 4.97 -0.05
CA THR A 93 7.06 4.48 -0.63
C THR A 93 5.88 4.72 0.31
N ALA A 94 5.98 4.33 1.57
CA ALA A 94 4.94 4.53 2.58
C ALA A 94 4.60 6.02 2.77
N PHE A 95 5.61 6.91 2.67
CA PHE A 95 5.37 8.35 2.72
C PHE A 95 4.58 8.86 1.51
N CYS A 96 4.96 8.49 0.30
CA CYS A 96 4.28 8.92 -0.91
C CYS A 96 2.85 8.38 -1.00
N GLU A 97 2.66 7.11 -0.69
CA GLU A 97 1.37 6.42 -0.75
C GLU A 97 0.47 6.65 0.46
N SER A 98 0.95 7.38 1.48
CA SER A 98 0.20 7.64 2.73
C SER A 98 -0.18 6.35 3.45
N ARG A 99 0.84 5.52 3.73
CA ARG A 99 0.70 4.22 4.40
C ARG A 99 1.20 4.31 5.86
N PRO A 100 0.50 3.71 6.83
CA PRO A 100 0.94 3.66 8.21
C PRO A 100 2.06 2.63 8.37
N LEU A 101 3.29 3.08 8.58
CA LEU A 101 4.46 2.22 8.78
C LEU A 101 5.24 2.69 9.99
N LEU A 102 5.43 1.81 10.98
CA LEU A 102 6.30 2.03 12.13
C LEU A 102 7.61 1.29 11.93
N VAL A 103 8.72 2.01 11.91
CA VAL A 103 10.07 1.43 11.81
C VAL A 103 10.78 1.57 13.15
N LEU A 104 11.27 0.47 13.68
CA LEU A 104 12.07 0.40 14.89
C LEU A 104 13.51 0.04 14.53
N SER A 105 14.46 0.83 14.93
CA SER A 105 15.87 0.51 14.80
C SER A 105 16.63 0.76 16.09
N PRO A 106 17.64 -0.08 16.41
CA PRO A 106 18.63 0.29 17.42
C PRO A 106 19.50 1.45 16.93
N GLY A 107 20.09 2.16 17.88
CA GLY A 107 21.14 3.17 17.64
C GLY A 107 22.34 2.93 18.52
N VAL A 108 23.43 3.67 18.31
CA VAL A 108 24.58 3.67 19.23
C VAL A 108 24.14 4.08 20.64
N ALA A 109 24.88 3.71 21.68
CA ALA A 109 24.57 4.07 23.06
C ALA A 109 24.46 5.60 23.25
N LEU A 110 23.72 6.02 24.26
CA LEU A 110 23.60 7.45 24.61
C LEU A 110 24.96 8.09 24.85
N GLY A 111 25.18 9.25 24.24
CA GLY A 111 26.46 9.99 24.34
C GLY A 111 27.54 9.51 23.37
N ALA A 112 27.28 8.45 22.56
CA ALA A 112 28.21 8.00 21.52
C ALA A 112 27.79 8.47 20.10
N GLU A 113 26.80 9.35 20.02
CA GLU A 113 26.33 9.92 18.74
C GLU A 113 27.46 10.75 18.09
N PHE A 114 27.62 10.56 16.78
CA PHE A 114 28.60 11.32 15.96
C PHE A 114 30.08 11.14 16.38
N ALA A 115 30.39 10.06 17.08
CA ALA A 115 31.74 9.85 17.61
C ALA A 115 32.80 9.61 16.51
N ASP A 116 32.39 9.03 15.38
CA ASP A 116 33.26 8.67 14.23
C ASP A 116 34.49 7.88 14.67
N VAL A 117 34.26 6.81 15.42
CA VAL A 117 35.31 5.96 16.01
C VAL A 117 35.31 4.53 15.47
N GLY A 118 34.50 4.25 14.44
CA GLY A 118 34.42 2.95 13.79
C GLY A 118 33.65 1.90 14.59
N THR A 119 32.63 2.30 15.34
CA THR A 119 31.68 1.36 15.97
C THR A 119 30.96 0.53 14.92
N LEU A 120 30.62 -0.73 15.27
CA LEU A 120 29.84 -1.58 14.36
C LEU A 120 28.53 -0.91 13.93
N HIS A 121 28.26 -0.84 12.62
CA HIS A 121 27.08 -0.20 12.01
C HIS A 121 26.99 1.31 12.28
N GLU A 122 28.11 1.96 12.54
CA GLU A 122 28.15 3.39 12.75
C GLU A 122 27.50 4.15 11.58
N THR A 123 26.61 5.06 11.90
CA THR A 123 25.87 5.88 10.93
C THR A 123 26.00 7.33 11.37
N LYS A 124 26.32 8.22 10.42
CA LYS A 124 26.54 9.64 10.73
C LYS A 124 25.37 10.26 11.51
N ASP A 125 24.15 10.04 11.04
CA ASP A 125 22.91 10.51 11.70
C ASP A 125 21.73 9.70 11.15
N ALA A 126 21.34 8.65 11.87
CA ALA A 126 20.24 7.79 11.47
C ALA A 126 18.89 8.52 11.53
N THR A 127 18.71 9.35 12.56
CA THR A 127 17.46 10.09 12.75
C THR A 127 17.24 11.14 11.67
N ALA A 128 18.27 11.92 11.33
CA ALA A 128 18.18 12.89 10.24
C ALA A 128 17.98 12.21 8.87
N MET A 129 18.67 11.10 8.63
CA MET A 129 18.54 10.31 7.40
C MET A 129 17.10 9.87 7.16
N VAL A 130 16.46 9.25 8.14
CA VAL A 130 15.08 8.79 8.02
C VAL A 130 14.10 9.97 8.08
N GLY A 131 14.39 11.00 8.88
CA GLY A 131 13.56 12.20 8.98
C GLY A 131 13.40 12.96 7.67
N ALA A 132 14.30 12.75 6.70
CA ALA A 132 14.18 13.34 5.36
C ALA A 132 13.05 12.71 4.50
N ILE A 133 12.57 11.50 4.84
CA ILE A 133 11.58 10.75 4.06
C ILE A 133 10.40 10.19 4.88
N ALA A 134 10.45 10.27 6.21
CA ALA A 134 9.38 9.90 7.12
C ALA A 134 8.64 11.15 7.62
N GLU A 135 7.45 10.97 8.19
CA GLU A 135 6.72 12.07 8.85
C GLU A 135 7.52 12.62 10.04
N TRP A 136 8.09 11.71 10.81
CA TRP A 136 9.07 12.02 11.83
C TRP A 136 9.99 10.83 12.10
N SER A 137 11.18 11.15 12.61
CA SER A 137 12.16 10.20 13.10
C SER A 137 12.64 10.69 14.45
N ARG A 138 12.62 9.84 15.48
CA ARG A 138 12.95 10.21 16.86
C ARG A 138 13.93 9.23 17.46
N ARG A 139 14.99 9.77 18.05
CA ARG A 139 15.88 9.03 18.93
C ARG A 139 15.40 9.22 20.37
N VAL A 140 15.08 8.11 21.05
CA VAL A 140 14.58 8.11 22.44
C VAL A 140 15.72 7.96 23.44
N ARG A 141 15.50 8.37 24.69
CA ARG A 141 16.52 8.38 25.75
C ARG A 141 16.17 7.48 26.93
N SER A 142 14.98 6.89 26.94
CA SER A 142 14.53 6.00 27.99
C SER A 142 13.44 5.06 27.47
N ALA A 143 13.18 3.97 28.20
CA ALA A 143 12.05 3.08 27.92
C ALA A 143 10.71 3.83 27.91
N ALA A 144 10.53 4.77 28.82
CA ALA A 144 9.31 5.57 28.90
C ALA A 144 9.10 6.45 27.65
N GLU A 145 10.17 7.09 27.13
CA GLU A 145 10.11 7.84 25.88
C GLU A 145 9.84 6.92 24.67
N ALA A 146 10.41 5.70 24.67
CA ALA A 146 10.15 4.73 23.60
C ALA A 146 8.68 4.29 23.54
N VAL A 147 8.08 3.98 24.70
CA VAL A 147 6.65 3.65 24.81
C VAL A 147 5.78 4.83 24.39
N GLU A 148 6.12 6.05 24.81
CA GLU A 148 5.39 7.26 24.41
C GLU A 148 5.47 7.52 22.90
N ALA A 149 6.65 7.32 22.30
CA ALA A 149 6.80 7.44 20.85
C ALA A 149 5.95 6.43 20.06
N VAL A 150 5.76 5.21 20.60
CA VAL A 150 4.80 4.24 20.03
C VAL A 150 3.37 4.78 20.10
N HIS A 151 2.96 5.34 21.23
CA HIS A 151 1.62 5.95 21.35
C HIS A 151 1.42 7.11 20.37
N ASP A 152 2.43 7.98 20.20
CA ASP A 152 2.39 9.08 19.23
C ASP A 152 2.26 8.56 17.79
N ALA A 153 2.96 7.48 17.44
CA ALA A 153 2.85 6.83 16.14
C ALA A 153 1.41 6.35 15.89
N PHE A 154 0.83 5.61 16.85
CA PHE A 154 -0.54 5.12 16.72
C PHE A 154 -1.59 6.23 16.77
N ALA A 155 -1.34 7.34 17.48
CA ALA A 155 -2.18 8.52 17.42
C ALA A 155 -2.19 9.12 16.01
N LEU A 156 -1.01 9.35 15.40
CA LEU A 156 -0.90 9.83 14.03
C LEU A 156 -1.66 8.92 13.04
N PHE A 157 -1.48 7.60 13.12
CA PHE A 157 -2.12 6.66 12.20
C PHE A 157 -3.65 6.63 12.29
N ARG A 158 -4.20 7.03 13.44
CA ARG A 158 -5.65 6.99 13.71
C ARG A 158 -6.35 8.32 13.46
N THR A 159 -5.66 9.44 13.61
CA THR A 159 -6.29 10.78 13.61
C THR A 159 -5.74 11.70 12.52
N GLY A 160 -4.59 11.38 11.98
CA GLY A 160 -3.94 12.17 10.96
C GLY A 160 -3.84 11.45 9.62
N ARG A 161 -3.10 12.06 8.70
CA ARG A 161 -2.73 11.39 7.47
C ARG A 161 -1.72 10.30 7.77
N PRO A 162 -1.98 9.02 7.45
CA PRO A 162 -1.02 7.95 7.70
C PRO A 162 0.28 8.21 6.94
N ARG A 163 1.40 8.11 7.65
CA ARG A 163 2.76 8.31 7.12
C ARG A 163 3.72 7.42 7.89
N PRO A 164 4.84 7.00 7.30
CA PRO A 164 5.86 6.26 8.02
C PRO A 164 6.47 7.10 9.13
N VAL A 165 6.77 6.44 10.24
CA VAL A 165 7.47 7.01 11.38
C VAL A 165 8.60 6.09 11.82
N HIS A 166 9.65 6.66 12.41
CA HIS A 166 10.81 5.92 12.87
C HIS A 166 11.14 6.24 14.32
N ILE A 167 11.43 5.19 15.09
CA ILE A 167 11.90 5.27 16.46
C ILE A 167 13.28 4.62 16.52
N GLU A 168 14.30 5.41 16.78
CA GLU A 168 15.65 4.96 17.06
C GLU A 168 15.82 4.77 18.57
N ILE A 169 16.11 3.53 18.99
CA ILE A 169 16.29 3.18 20.40
C ILE A 169 17.77 2.87 20.64
N PRO A 170 18.52 3.70 21.41
CA PRO A 170 19.90 3.41 21.76
C PRO A 170 20.06 2.05 22.41
N LEU A 171 21.15 1.33 22.13
CA LEU A 171 21.40 -0.03 22.65
C LEU A 171 21.32 -0.13 24.16
N ASP A 172 21.94 0.81 24.87
CA ASP A 172 21.93 0.87 26.33
C ASP A 172 20.52 1.15 26.89
N VAL A 173 19.67 1.86 26.15
CA VAL A 173 18.25 2.02 26.49
C VAL A 173 17.48 0.75 26.17
N LEU A 174 17.69 0.17 25.00
CA LEU A 174 16.95 -1.02 24.53
C LEU A 174 17.10 -2.21 25.47
N GLU A 175 18.30 -2.40 26.00
CA GLU A 175 18.70 -3.48 26.91
C GLU A 175 18.42 -3.17 28.38
N SER A 176 18.10 -1.91 28.71
CA SER A 176 17.84 -1.51 30.11
C SER A 176 16.52 -2.09 30.63
N PRO A 177 16.37 -2.24 31.96
CA PRO A 177 15.08 -2.50 32.59
C PRO A 177 14.04 -1.47 32.13
N ALA A 178 12.82 -1.94 31.84
CA ALA A 178 11.79 -1.07 31.26
C ALA A 178 11.38 0.08 32.17
N ASP A 179 11.24 -0.18 33.48
CA ASP A 179 10.74 0.80 34.47
C ASP A 179 9.52 1.61 33.98
N VAL A 180 8.63 0.94 33.22
CA VAL A 180 7.41 1.51 32.69
C VAL A 180 6.24 0.70 33.20
N PRO A 181 5.28 1.29 33.96
CA PRO A 181 4.12 0.59 34.48
C PRO A 181 3.30 -0.09 33.36
N ALA A 182 2.72 -1.25 33.65
CA ALA A 182 1.95 -2.04 32.67
C ALA A 182 0.75 -1.25 32.09
N GLU A 183 0.15 -0.38 32.90
CA GLU A 183 -0.96 0.47 32.48
C GLU A 183 -0.56 1.46 31.38
N ARG A 184 0.71 1.91 31.39
CA ARG A 184 1.24 2.80 30.35
C ARG A 184 1.59 2.09 29.06
N ARG A 185 1.65 0.77 29.05
CA ARG A 185 1.88 -0.06 27.86
C ARG A 185 0.58 -0.44 27.15
N GLN A 186 -0.59 -0.09 27.73
CA GLN A 186 -1.89 -0.40 27.15
C GLN A 186 -2.23 0.55 26.00
N ALA A 187 -2.99 0.06 25.00
CA ALA A 187 -3.47 0.88 23.92
C ALA A 187 -4.34 2.05 24.43
N ARG A 188 -4.07 3.24 23.94
CA ARG A 188 -4.90 4.42 24.24
C ARG A 188 -6.15 4.41 23.36
N PRO A 189 -7.30 4.86 23.88
CA PRO A 189 -8.50 5.00 23.07
C PRO A 189 -8.25 5.96 21.90
N ALA A 190 -8.84 5.66 20.73
CA ALA A 190 -8.85 6.60 19.63
C ALA A 190 -9.85 7.73 19.92
N PRO A 191 -9.54 9.00 19.61
CA PRO A 191 -10.55 10.05 19.63
C PRO A 191 -11.64 9.76 18.59
N ALA A 192 -12.83 10.35 18.80
CA ALA A 192 -13.91 10.22 17.83
C ALA A 192 -13.49 10.85 16.48
N PRO A 193 -13.83 10.23 15.34
CA PRO A 193 -13.60 10.82 14.03
C PRO A 193 -14.32 12.17 13.87
N GLU A 194 -13.65 13.17 13.32
CA GLU A 194 -14.20 14.51 13.15
C GLU A 194 -14.91 14.64 11.79
N ALA A 195 -16.14 15.17 11.82
CA ALA A 195 -16.91 15.44 10.60
C ALA A 195 -16.57 16.79 9.93
N GLY A 196 -15.54 17.48 10.42
CA GLY A 196 -15.14 18.78 9.94
C GLY A 196 -16.04 19.94 10.37
N ASP A 197 -15.83 21.10 9.77
CA ASP A 197 -16.58 22.32 10.06
C ASP A 197 -18.06 22.20 9.63
N ALA A 198 -18.98 22.53 10.56
CA ALA A 198 -20.43 22.34 10.36
C ALA A 198 -21.00 23.24 9.24
N ASP A 199 -20.44 24.45 9.05
CA ASP A 199 -20.89 25.40 8.02
C ASP A 199 -20.35 24.96 6.65
N ALA A 200 -19.12 24.46 6.59
CA ALA A 200 -18.56 23.86 5.36
C ALA A 200 -19.37 22.62 4.93
N VAL A 201 -19.75 21.74 5.87
CA VAL A 201 -20.63 20.59 5.58
C VAL A 201 -22.00 21.07 5.08
N ALA A 202 -22.61 22.09 5.71
CA ALA A 202 -23.90 22.63 5.27
C ALA A 202 -23.83 23.24 3.86
N GLU A 203 -22.76 23.93 3.53
CA GLU A 203 -22.53 24.48 2.19
C GLU A 203 -22.33 23.37 1.15
N ALA A 204 -21.53 22.33 1.47
CA ALA A 204 -21.38 21.17 0.60
C ALA A 204 -22.71 20.46 0.32
N VAL A 205 -23.56 20.28 1.36
CA VAL A 205 -24.92 19.74 1.21
C VAL A 205 -25.76 20.61 0.28
N ARG A 206 -25.69 21.94 0.44
CA ARG A 206 -26.44 22.88 -0.43
C ARG A 206 -26.02 22.76 -1.89
N LEU A 207 -24.72 22.62 -2.16
CA LEU A 207 -24.19 22.42 -3.53
C LEU A 207 -24.67 21.07 -4.08
N LEU A 208 -24.45 19.98 -3.36
CA LEU A 208 -24.82 18.63 -3.79
C LEU A 208 -26.34 18.46 -3.97
N ALA A 209 -27.15 19.07 -3.10
CA ALA A 209 -28.60 19.04 -3.22
C ALA A 209 -29.14 19.71 -4.49
N ARG A 210 -28.44 20.71 -5.04
CA ARG A 210 -28.78 21.44 -6.27
C ARG A 210 -28.10 20.91 -7.51
N ALA A 211 -27.07 20.08 -7.36
CA ALA A 211 -26.32 19.56 -8.49
C ALA A 211 -27.22 18.77 -9.43
N VAL A 212 -27.06 18.97 -10.74
CA VAL A 212 -27.75 18.21 -11.79
C VAL A 212 -26.87 17.04 -12.25
N HIS A 213 -25.56 17.26 -12.29
CA HIS A 213 -24.57 16.30 -12.75
C HIS A 213 -23.42 16.13 -11.73
N PRO A 214 -23.72 15.70 -10.48
CA PRO A 214 -22.65 15.46 -9.52
C PRO A 214 -21.77 14.30 -9.95
N VAL A 215 -20.48 14.34 -9.59
CA VAL A 215 -19.54 13.22 -9.74
C VAL A 215 -18.73 13.09 -8.47
N ILE A 216 -18.48 11.85 -8.04
CA ILE A 216 -17.65 11.53 -6.88
C ILE A 216 -16.30 11.00 -7.36
N VAL A 217 -15.20 11.59 -6.87
CA VAL A 217 -13.85 11.04 -6.98
C VAL A 217 -13.45 10.49 -5.61
N ALA A 218 -13.21 9.18 -5.53
CA ALA A 218 -12.82 8.52 -4.29
C ALA A 218 -11.35 8.06 -4.36
N GLY A 219 -10.52 8.58 -3.44
CA GLY A 219 -9.10 8.24 -3.33
C GLY A 219 -8.79 7.24 -2.23
N GLY A 220 -7.49 6.96 -2.01
CA GLY A 220 -7.03 6.02 -0.98
C GLY A 220 -7.44 6.39 0.45
N GLY A 221 -7.63 7.68 0.75
CA GLY A 221 -8.13 8.14 2.05
C GLY A 221 -9.60 7.82 2.33
N SER A 222 -10.33 7.34 1.32
CA SER A 222 -11.75 6.99 1.44
C SER A 222 -12.03 5.49 1.58
N THR A 223 -11.00 4.65 1.62
CA THR A 223 -11.18 3.18 1.64
C THR A 223 -12.00 2.67 2.83
N ARG A 224 -11.96 3.36 3.97
CA ARG A 224 -12.78 3.03 5.15
C ARG A 224 -14.23 3.53 5.06
N ALA A 225 -14.53 4.41 4.11
CA ALA A 225 -15.84 5.01 3.89
C ALA A 225 -16.60 4.37 2.70
N ALA A 226 -16.28 3.13 2.35
CA ALA A 226 -16.85 2.45 1.18
C ALA A 226 -18.38 2.37 1.24
N ASP A 227 -18.94 1.98 2.39
CA ASP A 227 -20.39 1.87 2.59
C ASP A 227 -21.08 3.25 2.52
N GLU A 228 -20.46 4.27 3.10
CA GLU A 228 -20.97 5.65 3.05
C GLU A 228 -20.90 6.24 1.63
N ILE A 229 -19.84 5.93 0.88
CA ILE A 229 -19.69 6.38 -0.51
C ILE A 229 -20.71 5.68 -1.42
N LEU A 230 -20.94 4.39 -1.24
CA LEU A 230 -22.01 3.67 -1.93
C LEU A 230 -23.36 4.35 -1.67
N ALA A 231 -23.72 4.55 -0.40
CA ALA A 231 -24.98 5.19 -0.02
C ALA A 231 -25.11 6.61 -0.59
N LEU A 232 -23.99 7.37 -0.62
CA LEU A 232 -23.97 8.72 -1.16
C LEU A 232 -24.10 8.73 -2.70
N ALA A 233 -23.43 7.82 -3.38
CA ALA A 233 -23.53 7.66 -4.82
C ALA A 233 -24.95 7.31 -5.26
N GLU A 234 -25.59 6.37 -4.59
CA GLU A 234 -26.99 5.99 -4.85
C GLU A 234 -27.96 7.14 -4.51
N ARG A 235 -27.75 7.84 -3.37
CA ARG A 235 -28.56 8.98 -2.97
C ARG A 235 -28.54 10.11 -4.01
N LEU A 236 -27.37 10.38 -4.60
CA LEU A 236 -27.17 11.43 -5.59
C LEU A 236 -27.41 10.97 -7.04
N GLY A 237 -27.55 9.67 -7.30
CA GLY A 237 -27.52 9.10 -8.64
C GLY A 237 -26.18 9.37 -9.36
N SER A 238 -25.10 9.51 -8.60
CA SER A 238 -23.81 10.06 -9.02
C SER A 238 -22.85 8.99 -9.49
N PRO A 239 -22.21 9.13 -10.65
CA PRO A 239 -21.05 8.32 -11.01
C PRO A 239 -19.93 8.45 -9.98
N VAL A 240 -19.21 7.34 -9.78
CA VAL A 240 -18.00 7.30 -8.94
C VAL A 240 -16.83 6.85 -9.80
N VAL A 241 -15.76 7.64 -9.81
CA VAL A 241 -14.46 7.24 -10.35
C VAL A 241 -13.46 7.19 -9.21
N THR A 242 -12.62 6.17 -9.17
CA THR A 242 -11.61 6.06 -8.11
C THR A 242 -10.20 6.30 -8.64
N THR A 243 -9.30 6.72 -7.76
CA THR A 243 -7.87 6.60 -8.00
C THR A 243 -7.44 5.14 -7.84
N LEU A 244 -6.22 4.78 -8.24
CA LEU A 244 -5.71 3.42 -8.03
C LEU A 244 -5.64 3.05 -6.53
N ASN A 245 -5.27 4.00 -5.67
CA ASN A 245 -5.29 3.79 -4.22
C ASN A 245 -6.70 3.72 -3.63
N GLY A 246 -7.72 4.20 -4.35
CA GLY A 246 -9.15 4.08 -4.00
C GLY A 246 -9.85 2.88 -4.64
N LYS A 247 -9.12 2.01 -5.34
CA LYS A 247 -9.71 0.86 -6.05
C LYS A 247 -10.53 -0.03 -5.11
N GLY A 248 -11.77 -0.32 -5.55
CA GLY A 248 -12.72 -1.12 -4.78
C GLY A 248 -13.48 -0.37 -3.67
N VAL A 249 -13.32 0.94 -3.52
CA VAL A 249 -14.16 1.78 -2.63
C VAL A 249 -15.62 1.70 -3.04
N LEU A 250 -15.90 1.65 -4.33
CA LEU A 250 -17.18 1.20 -4.88
C LEU A 250 -16.89 -0.06 -5.69
N ASP A 251 -17.70 -1.10 -5.52
CA ASP A 251 -17.63 -2.30 -6.36
C ASP A 251 -17.60 -1.87 -7.84
N GLU A 252 -16.55 -2.28 -8.56
CA GLU A 252 -16.38 -1.88 -9.96
C GLU A 252 -17.41 -2.54 -10.90
N GLY A 253 -18.21 -3.48 -10.40
CA GLY A 253 -19.41 -4.00 -11.04
C GLY A 253 -20.67 -3.14 -10.86
N HIS A 254 -20.69 -2.22 -9.88
CA HIS A 254 -21.83 -1.38 -9.57
C HIS A 254 -22.23 -0.47 -10.74
N PRO A 255 -23.54 -0.26 -11.04
CA PRO A 255 -24.00 0.56 -12.16
C PRO A 255 -23.41 1.98 -12.25
N LEU A 256 -23.13 2.60 -11.13
CA LEU A 256 -22.55 3.96 -11.05
C LEU A 256 -21.00 3.99 -11.06
N SER A 257 -20.32 2.82 -11.05
CA SER A 257 -18.86 2.79 -11.00
C SER A 257 -18.24 3.05 -12.37
N LEU A 258 -17.26 3.92 -12.43
CA LEU A 258 -16.36 4.12 -13.58
C LEU A 258 -15.00 3.40 -13.37
N GLY A 259 -14.87 2.65 -12.27
CA GLY A 259 -13.65 1.95 -11.92
C GLY A 259 -12.49 2.87 -11.51
N SER A 260 -11.31 2.30 -11.37
CA SER A 260 -10.09 3.01 -10.95
C SER A 260 -9.36 3.63 -12.14
N ASN A 261 -10.10 4.42 -12.90
CA ASN A 261 -9.71 4.89 -14.22
C ASN A 261 -9.48 6.41 -14.30
N LEU A 262 -9.38 7.12 -13.16
CA LEU A 262 -9.22 8.58 -13.15
C LEU A 262 -8.01 9.06 -13.98
N ARG A 263 -6.98 8.23 -14.17
CA ARG A 263 -5.82 8.49 -15.01
C ARG A 263 -6.13 8.50 -16.54
N LEU A 264 -7.24 7.91 -16.96
CA LEU A 264 -7.67 7.89 -18.36
C LEU A 264 -8.46 9.14 -18.72
N ALA A 265 -8.24 9.68 -19.92
CA ALA A 265 -8.86 10.91 -20.36
C ALA A 265 -10.40 10.82 -20.40
N ALA A 266 -10.94 9.67 -20.82
CA ALA A 266 -12.37 9.42 -20.85
C ALA A 266 -13.01 9.49 -19.45
N ALA A 267 -12.34 8.99 -18.43
CA ALA A 267 -12.82 9.06 -17.05
C ALA A 267 -12.66 10.47 -16.46
N ARG A 268 -11.52 11.13 -16.72
CA ARG A 268 -11.32 12.54 -16.31
C ARG A 268 -12.38 13.45 -16.90
N ALA A 269 -12.72 13.28 -18.18
CA ALA A 269 -13.75 14.08 -18.85
C ALA A 269 -15.11 14.02 -18.12
N VAL A 270 -15.47 12.88 -17.53
CA VAL A 270 -16.70 12.77 -16.72
C VAL A 270 -16.58 13.59 -15.43
N ALA A 271 -15.42 13.54 -14.76
CA ALA A 271 -15.18 14.31 -13.53
C ALA A 271 -15.12 15.83 -13.83
N GLU A 272 -14.49 16.23 -14.92
CA GLU A 272 -14.34 17.61 -15.35
C GLU A 272 -15.67 18.24 -15.81
N ALA A 273 -16.58 17.45 -16.39
CA ALA A 273 -17.91 17.89 -16.80
C ALA A 273 -18.93 17.99 -15.65
N ALA A 274 -18.53 17.65 -14.40
CA ALA A 274 -19.41 17.75 -13.24
C ALA A 274 -19.77 19.20 -12.92
N ASP A 275 -21.06 19.48 -12.61
CA ASP A 275 -21.48 20.76 -12.04
C ASP A 275 -21.12 20.88 -10.55
N VAL A 276 -21.03 19.71 -9.85
CA VAL A 276 -20.41 19.58 -8.54
C VAL A 276 -19.51 18.35 -8.53
N LEU A 277 -18.21 18.57 -8.34
CA LEU A 277 -17.22 17.52 -8.16
C LEU A 277 -16.93 17.33 -6.67
N LEU A 278 -17.27 16.16 -6.13
CA LEU A 278 -16.94 15.78 -4.75
C LEU A 278 -15.72 14.89 -4.74
N VAL A 279 -14.63 15.36 -4.14
CA VAL A 279 -13.36 14.61 -4.03
C VAL A 279 -13.14 14.20 -2.58
N ILE A 280 -13.02 12.90 -2.32
CA ILE A 280 -12.86 12.35 -0.98
C ILE A 280 -11.52 11.60 -0.89
N GLY A 281 -10.61 12.07 -0.03
CA GLY A 281 -9.38 11.39 0.33
C GLY A 281 -8.38 11.18 -0.83
N SER A 282 -8.24 12.16 -1.73
CA SER A 282 -7.25 12.12 -2.82
C SER A 282 -6.44 13.41 -2.91
N LYS A 283 -5.14 13.25 -3.20
CA LYS A 283 -4.26 14.38 -3.55
C LYS A 283 -4.57 14.95 -4.94
N LEU A 284 -5.17 14.18 -5.85
CA LEU A 284 -5.28 14.47 -7.28
C LEU A 284 -3.90 14.83 -7.88
N GLY A 285 -2.89 14.03 -7.57
CA GLY A 285 -1.53 14.24 -8.06
C GLY A 285 -1.34 13.78 -9.50
N GLU A 286 -0.25 14.22 -10.13
CA GLU A 286 0.09 13.86 -11.51
C GLU A 286 0.11 12.33 -11.74
N ALA A 287 0.69 11.57 -10.81
CA ALA A 287 0.76 10.11 -10.90
C ALA A 287 -0.63 9.42 -10.86
N GLU A 288 -1.62 10.06 -10.22
CA GLU A 288 -2.99 9.56 -10.17
C GLU A 288 -3.79 9.96 -11.43
N LEU A 289 -3.43 11.08 -12.05
CA LEU A 289 -4.15 11.66 -13.19
C LEU A 289 -3.55 11.30 -14.54
N TRP A 290 -2.25 11.03 -14.62
CA TRP A 290 -1.47 11.03 -15.87
C TRP A 290 -1.69 12.29 -16.70
N ALA A 291 -1.97 13.38 -16.03
CA ALA A 291 -2.14 14.72 -16.55
C ALA A 291 -1.63 15.73 -15.52
N PRO A 292 -1.20 16.92 -15.93
CA PRO A 292 -0.67 17.92 -14.99
C PRO A 292 -1.66 18.31 -13.89
N ARG A 293 -2.95 18.34 -14.20
CA ARG A 293 -4.04 18.66 -13.28
C ARG A 293 -5.40 18.22 -13.81
N LEU A 294 -6.40 18.23 -12.94
CA LEU A 294 -7.82 18.07 -13.27
C LEU A 294 -8.45 19.47 -13.45
N GLU A 295 -9.22 19.67 -14.52
CA GLU A 295 -9.89 20.94 -14.82
C GLU A 295 -11.38 20.83 -14.49
N ALA A 296 -11.77 21.20 -13.26
CA ALA A 296 -13.18 21.11 -12.84
C ALA A 296 -14.03 22.20 -13.53
N GLY A 297 -15.11 21.78 -14.20
CA GLY A 297 -16.05 22.70 -14.86
C GLY A 297 -17.05 23.38 -13.93
N GLY A 298 -17.26 22.81 -12.73
CA GLY A 298 -18.23 23.27 -11.73
C GLY A 298 -17.64 23.52 -10.34
N ALA A 299 -18.50 23.53 -9.33
CA ALA A 299 -18.07 23.68 -7.95
C ALA A 299 -17.32 22.44 -7.46
N VAL A 300 -16.28 22.63 -6.65
CA VAL A 300 -15.45 21.56 -6.09
C VAL A 300 -15.63 21.47 -4.59
N VAL A 301 -16.09 20.32 -4.12
CA VAL A 301 -16.11 19.97 -2.70
C VAL A 301 -14.97 19.00 -2.42
N ARG A 302 -14.04 19.35 -1.52
CA ARG A 302 -12.93 18.50 -1.13
C ARG A 302 -13.03 18.05 0.32
N VAL A 303 -12.88 16.76 0.54
CA VAL A 303 -12.81 16.14 1.86
C VAL A 303 -11.44 15.49 2.02
N ASP A 304 -10.66 15.93 2.99
CA ASP A 304 -9.36 15.34 3.31
C ASP A 304 -9.10 15.44 4.83
N ILE A 305 -8.43 14.44 5.40
CA ILE A 305 -8.03 14.46 6.80
C ILE A 305 -7.00 15.57 7.08
N SER A 306 -6.26 16.01 6.07
CA SER A 306 -5.26 17.08 6.14
C SER A 306 -5.78 18.36 5.49
N ALA A 307 -6.03 19.38 6.29
CA ALA A 307 -6.44 20.71 5.79
C ALA A 307 -5.46 21.27 4.73
N ALA A 308 -4.18 20.97 4.86
CA ALA A 308 -3.14 21.42 3.93
C ALA A 308 -3.27 20.82 2.51
N GLN A 309 -4.12 19.81 2.31
CA GLN A 309 -4.35 19.19 1.00
C GLN A 309 -5.56 19.77 0.25
N LEU A 310 -6.46 20.49 0.93
CA LEU A 310 -7.74 20.90 0.39
C LEU A 310 -7.63 21.80 -0.86
N ASP A 311 -6.56 22.60 -0.97
CA ASP A 311 -6.33 23.51 -2.11
C ASP A 311 -5.16 23.12 -3.01
N LYS A 312 -4.48 22.01 -2.70
CA LYS A 312 -3.38 21.51 -3.54
C LYS A 312 -3.91 20.76 -4.76
N ASN A 313 -3.30 21.00 -5.91
CA ASN A 313 -3.60 20.40 -7.23
C ASN A 313 -5.00 20.75 -7.80
N LEU A 314 -5.98 21.00 -6.95
CA LEU A 314 -7.31 21.49 -7.34
C LEU A 314 -7.89 22.31 -6.18
N THR A 315 -8.18 23.59 -6.43
CA THR A 315 -8.73 24.50 -5.43
C THR A 315 -10.17 24.14 -5.10
N ALA A 316 -10.48 24.04 -3.81
CA ALA A 316 -11.82 23.73 -3.34
C ALA A 316 -12.72 24.99 -3.39
N THR A 317 -13.97 24.84 -3.86
CA THR A 317 -15.04 25.79 -3.57
C THR A 317 -15.46 25.66 -2.12
N VAL A 318 -15.52 24.41 -1.62
CA VAL A 318 -15.76 24.07 -0.22
C VAL A 318 -14.76 23.00 0.20
N GLY A 319 -13.89 23.32 1.16
CA GLY A 319 -12.95 22.39 1.77
C GLY A 319 -13.41 21.93 3.14
N ILE A 320 -13.45 20.63 3.38
CA ILE A 320 -13.83 20.01 4.65
C ILE A 320 -12.63 19.18 5.15
N ALA A 321 -11.97 19.70 6.19
CA ALA A 321 -10.93 18.94 6.89
C ALA A 321 -11.61 18.00 7.89
N GLY A 322 -11.55 16.68 7.64
CA GLY A 322 -12.21 15.69 8.47
C GLY A 322 -12.01 14.25 8.00
N ASP A 323 -12.46 13.32 8.84
CA ASP A 323 -12.45 11.89 8.54
C ASP A 323 -13.48 11.57 7.45
N ALA A 324 -13.07 10.78 6.44
CA ALA A 324 -13.91 10.48 5.29
C ALA A 324 -15.25 9.83 5.67
N VAL A 325 -15.25 8.91 6.66
CA VAL A 325 -16.47 8.25 7.16
C VAL A 325 -17.38 9.27 7.83
N ALA A 326 -16.83 10.06 8.78
CA ALA A 326 -17.60 11.01 9.56
C ALA A 326 -18.19 12.13 8.68
N VAL A 327 -17.40 12.66 7.74
CA VAL A 327 -17.86 13.70 6.81
C VAL A 327 -18.93 13.14 5.87
N THR A 328 -18.72 11.96 5.28
CA THR A 328 -19.70 11.38 4.32
C THR A 328 -21.02 11.06 5.01
N ARG A 329 -21.00 10.57 6.27
CA ARG A 329 -22.21 10.42 7.09
C ARG A 329 -22.91 11.76 7.34
N ALA A 330 -22.16 12.79 7.72
CA ALA A 330 -22.73 14.12 7.97
C ALA A 330 -23.35 14.74 6.71
N LEU A 331 -22.83 14.45 5.51
CA LEU A 331 -23.44 14.81 4.23
C LEU A 331 -24.74 14.03 4.00
N LEU A 332 -24.72 12.70 4.19
CA LEU A 332 -25.89 11.83 4.01
C LEU A 332 -27.05 12.20 4.94
N ASP A 333 -26.76 12.51 6.20
CA ASP A 333 -27.77 12.85 7.22
C ASP A 333 -28.52 14.16 6.90
N ARG A 334 -27.89 15.05 6.12
CA ARG A 334 -28.45 16.39 5.80
C ARG A 334 -28.95 16.52 4.35
N LEU A 335 -28.60 15.57 3.47
CA LEU A 335 -29.13 15.52 2.10
C LEU A 335 -30.60 15.07 2.10
N PRO A 336 -31.43 15.47 1.09
CA PRO A 336 -32.77 14.94 0.91
C PRO A 336 -32.76 13.39 0.92
N ALA A 337 -33.78 12.81 1.57
CA ALA A 337 -33.85 11.35 1.75
C ALA A 337 -34.12 10.59 0.45
N ASP A 338 -34.79 11.22 -0.52
CA ASP A 338 -35.15 10.59 -1.78
C ASP A 338 -33.91 10.40 -2.66
N ALA A 339 -33.68 9.17 -3.12
CA ALA A 339 -32.65 8.87 -4.08
C ALA A 339 -33.01 9.42 -5.46
N ARG A 340 -32.00 9.90 -6.18
CA ARG A 340 -32.15 10.36 -7.55
C ARG A 340 -32.02 9.20 -8.53
N GLU A 341 -32.57 9.37 -9.74
CA GLU A 341 -32.34 8.42 -10.82
C GLU A 341 -30.84 8.27 -11.10
N PRO A 342 -30.34 7.02 -11.16
CA PRO A 342 -28.94 6.76 -11.47
C PRO A 342 -28.55 7.30 -12.85
N ARG A 343 -27.43 8.04 -12.90
CA ARG A 343 -26.91 8.49 -14.19
C ARG A 343 -26.38 7.32 -15.01
N ASP A 344 -26.77 7.23 -16.26
CA ASP A 344 -26.22 6.23 -17.19
C ASP A 344 -24.74 6.56 -17.50
N VAL A 345 -23.86 5.61 -17.22
CA VAL A 345 -22.41 5.68 -17.44
C VAL A 345 -21.92 4.73 -18.52
N SER A 346 -22.82 4.10 -19.27
CA SER A 346 -22.50 3.07 -20.28
C SER A 346 -21.55 3.59 -21.36
N ALA A 347 -21.83 4.79 -21.89
CA ALA A 347 -20.99 5.43 -22.89
C ALA A 347 -19.59 5.78 -22.35
N ALA A 348 -19.52 6.28 -21.10
CA ALA A 348 -18.24 6.56 -20.46
C ALA A 348 -17.40 5.29 -20.23
N ARG A 349 -18.04 4.21 -19.77
CA ARG A 349 -17.37 2.90 -19.63
C ARG A 349 -16.85 2.36 -20.96
N ALA A 350 -17.62 2.50 -22.03
CA ALA A 350 -17.19 2.08 -23.37
C ALA A 350 -15.96 2.88 -23.83
N ALA A 351 -15.96 4.21 -23.62
CA ALA A 351 -14.85 5.08 -23.96
C ALA A 351 -13.58 4.74 -23.13
N ILE A 352 -13.73 4.51 -21.83
CA ILE A 352 -12.65 4.06 -20.93
C ILE A 352 -12.05 2.73 -21.41
N ALA A 353 -12.89 1.75 -21.74
CA ALA A 353 -12.42 0.45 -22.21
C ALA A 353 -11.72 0.55 -23.58
N GLN A 354 -12.20 1.43 -24.46
CA GLN A 354 -11.58 1.71 -25.75
C GLN A 354 -10.20 2.36 -25.55
N GLU A 355 -10.10 3.44 -24.75
CA GLU A 355 -8.84 4.14 -24.46
C GLU A 355 -7.81 3.17 -23.86
N THR A 356 -8.23 2.30 -22.92
CA THR A 356 -7.36 1.29 -22.31
C THR A 356 -6.79 0.34 -23.36
N ARG A 357 -7.62 -0.17 -24.28
CA ARG A 357 -7.15 -1.08 -25.35
C ARG A 357 -6.27 -0.41 -26.37
N GLU A 358 -6.56 0.85 -26.72
CA GLU A 358 -5.76 1.62 -27.68
C GLU A 358 -4.36 1.94 -27.13
N ALA A 359 -4.25 2.18 -25.81
CA ALA A 359 -2.99 2.50 -25.17
C ALA A 359 -2.00 1.32 -25.13
N ALA A 360 -2.48 0.09 -24.93
CA ALA A 360 -1.63 -1.09 -24.78
C ALA A 360 -2.36 -2.38 -25.17
N PRO A 361 -2.68 -2.62 -26.48
CA PRO A 361 -3.58 -3.69 -26.91
C PRO A 361 -3.14 -5.08 -26.46
N GLU A 362 -1.86 -5.45 -26.66
CA GLU A 362 -1.32 -6.77 -26.30
C GLU A 362 -1.31 -6.99 -24.78
N ALA A 363 -0.93 -5.95 -24.01
CA ALA A 363 -0.92 -6.03 -22.57
C ALA A 363 -2.35 -6.16 -22.00
N VAL A 364 -3.32 -5.46 -22.58
CA VAL A 364 -4.74 -5.53 -22.17
C VAL A 364 -5.31 -6.92 -22.44
N GLU A 365 -5.07 -7.48 -23.62
CA GLU A 365 -5.52 -8.84 -23.93
C GLU A 365 -4.91 -9.88 -22.97
N LEU A 366 -3.63 -9.75 -22.61
CA LEU A 366 -2.98 -10.64 -21.63
C LEU A 366 -3.56 -10.42 -20.23
N ALA A 367 -3.75 -9.17 -19.83
CA ALA A 367 -4.33 -8.84 -18.54
C ALA A 367 -5.79 -9.33 -18.40
N GLU A 368 -6.59 -9.30 -19.48
CA GLU A 368 -7.95 -9.88 -19.51
C GLU A 368 -7.90 -11.40 -19.26
N VAL A 369 -6.92 -12.11 -19.85
CA VAL A 369 -6.73 -13.56 -19.60
C VAL A 369 -6.31 -13.82 -18.16
N ILE A 370 -5.36 -13.05 -17.64
CA ILE A 370 -4.92 -13.17 -16.24
C ILE A 370 -6.10 -12.87 -15.29
N ALA A 371 -6.79 -11.75 -15.48
CA ALA A 371 -7.90 -11.35 -14.61
C ALA A 371 -9.04 -12.38 -14.61
N ALA A 372 -9.36 -12.99 -15.77
CA ALA A 372 -10.37 -14.03 -15.89
C ALA A 372 -9.97 -15.37 -15.22
N ALA A 373 -8.69 -15.57 -14.95
CA ALA A 373 -8.19 -16.74 -14.24
C ALA A 373 -8.25 -16.60 -12.72
N LEU A 374 -8.35 -15.37 -12.21
CA LEU A 374 -8.35 -15.08 -10.77
C LEU A 374 -9.73 -15.29 -10.15
N PRO A 375 -9.81 -15.82 -8.91
CA PRO A 375 -11.04 -15.76 -8.12
C PRO A 375 -11.49 -14.31 -7.89
N GLY A 376 -12.80 -14.07 -7.84
CA GLY A 376 -13.36 -12.73 -7.72
C GLY A 376 -12.99 -11.98 -6.42
N ASP A 377 -12.63 -12.74 -5.38
CA ASP A 377 -12.19 -12.23 -4.08
C ASP A 377 -10.67 -12.23 -3.90
N ALA A 378 -9.90 -12.59 -4.93
CA ALA A 378 -8.45 -12.63 -4.86
C ALA A 378 -7.85 -11.27 -4.47
N ILE A 379 -6.79 -11.32 -3.67
CA ILE A 379 -5.92 -10.16 -3.40
C ILE A 379 -4.80 -10.22 -4.43
N VAL A 380 -4.67 -9.17 -5.21
CA VAL A 380 -3.63 -9.05 -6.24
C VAL A 380 -2.60 -8.02 -5.81
N ALA A 381 -1.34 -8.43 -5.70
CA ALA A 381 -0.24 -7.49 -5.52
C ALA A 381 0.43 -7.24 -6.87
N GLY A 382 0.37 -6.01 -7.35
CA GLY A 382 1.04 -5.58 -8.58
C GLY A 382 2.38 -4.93 -8.30
N ASP A 383 3.27 -4.97 -9.27
CA ASP A 383 4.52 -4.22 -9.26
C ASP A 383 4.52 -3.13 -10.33
N SER A 384 5.49 -2.24 -10.33
CA SER A 384 5.67 -1.20 -11.36
C SER A 384 6.14 -1.82 -12.68
N SER A 385 5.28 -2.64 -13.27
CA SER A 385 5.48 -3.39 -14.50
C SER A 385 4.41 -3.03 -15.52
N GLN A 386 4.73 -2.97 -16.81
CA GLN A 386 3.82 -2.57 -17.89
C GLN A 386 2.49 -3.34 -17.85
N ILE A 387 2.55 -4.66 -17.64
CA ILE A 387 1.34 -5.49 -17.51
C ILE A 387 0.41 -5.00 -16.40
N VAL A 388 0.94 -4.42 -15.32
CA VAL A 388 0.15 -3.93 -14.20
C VAL A 388 -0.39 -2.54 -14.48
N TYR A 389 0.49 -1.54 -14.71
CA TYR A 389 0.02 -0.16 -14.78
C TYR A 389 -0.61 0.23 -16.12
N LEU A 390 -0.27 -0.41 -17.25
CA LEU A 390 -0.93 -0.15 -18.53
C LEU A 390 -2.25 -0.91 -18.69
N ALA A 391 -2.39 -2.09 -18.04
CA ALA A 391 -3.49 -2.99 -18.33
C ALA A 391 -4.21 -3.51 -17.09
N LEU A 392 -3.58 -4.34 -16.26
CA LEU A 392 -4.25 -5.09 -15.19
C LEU A 392 -4.98 -4.17 -14.20
N ALA A 393 -4.39 -3.05 -13.83
CA ALA A 393 -4.99 -2.09 -12.92
C ALA A 393 -6.31 -1.49 -13.44
N ASN A 394 -6.54 -1.50 -14.76
CA ASN A 394 -7.77 -1.03 -15.40
C ASN A 394 -8.79 -2.15 -15.64
N VAL A 395 -8.32 -3.37 -16.01
CA VAL A 395 -9.22 -4.48 -16.36
C VAL A 395 -9.60 -5.35 -15.17
N LEU A 396 -8.76 -5.44 -14.14
CA LEU A 396 -9.06 -6.16 -12.91
C LEU A 396 -10.20 -5.46 -12.17
N ARG A 397 -11.31 -6.15 -11.97
CA ARG A 397 -12.45 -5.64 -11.22
C ARG A 397 -12.26 -5.92 -9.73
N ALA A 398 -12.27 -4.88 -8.91
CA ALA A 398 -12.22 -4.98 -7.47
C ALA A 398 -13.63 -4.83 -6.88
N GLN A 399 -14.01 -5.74 -5.99
CA GLN A 399 -15.27 -5.71 -5.26
C GLN A 399 -15.14 -4.99 -3.92
N HIS A 400 -13.92 -4.95 -3.37
CA HIS A 400 -13.61 -4.37 -2.05
C HIS A 400 -12.32 -3.56 -2.10
N PRO A 401 -12.14 -2.57 -1.21
CA PRO A 401 -10.87 -1.90 -1.01
C PRO A 401 -9.73 -2.89 -0.75
N HIS A 402 -8.52 -2.52 -1.13
CA HIS A 402 -7.31 -3.32 -0.95
C HIS A 402 -7.33 -4.70 -1.63
N SER A 403 -8.16 -4.89 -2.67
CA SER A 403 -8.08 -6.06 -3.57
C SER A 403 -6.93 -5.96 -4.57
N LEU A 404 -6.46 -4.74 -4.88
CA LEU A 404 -5.22 -4.49 -5.60
C LEU A 404 -4.25 -3.72 -4.70
N LEU A 405 -3.10 -4.33 -4.39
CA LEU A 405 -1.99 -3.70 -3.69
C LEU A 405 -1.00 -3.20 -4.74
N TYR A 406 -0.78 -1.89 -4.79
CA TYR A 406 0.10 -1.26 -5.77
C TYR A 406 0.60 0.10 -5.25
N THR A 407 1.67 0.61 -5.83
CA THR A 407 2.32 1.87 -5.44
C THR A 407 2.41 2.84 -6.62
N PRO A 408 1.26 3.43 -7.04
CA PRO A 408 1.19 4.23 -8.28
C PRO A 408 1.99 5.52 -8.22
N THR A 409 2.20 6.09 -7.03
CA THR A 409 2.83 7.41 -6.89
C THR A 409 4.35 7.29 -6.81
N TYR A 410 4.87 6.35 -6.01
CA TYR A 410 6.32 6.18 -5.86
C TYR A 410 6.91 5.28 -6.95
N ALA A 411 6.10 4.38 -7.50
CA ALA A 411 6.41 3.51 -8.64
C ALA A 411 7.73 2.73 -8.47
N THR A 412 7.95 2.21 -7.27
CA THR A 412 9.15 1.40 -6.97
C THR A 412 9.08 0.02 -7.60
N LEU A 413 10.22 -0.57 -7.92
CA LEU A 413 10.33 -1.97 -8.30
C LEU A 413 10.55 -2.85 -7.06
N GLY A 414 10.05 -4.09 -7.12
CA GLY A 414 10.23 -5.09 -6.07
C GLY A 414 9.19 -5.02 -4.94
N TYR A 415 8.08 -4.33 -5.16
CA TYR A 415 6.97 -4.22 -4.20
C TYR A 415 6.07 -5.47 -4.20
N GLY A 416 5.74 -6.01 -5.37
CA GLY A 416 4.65 -6.95 -5.57
C GLY A 416 4.76 -8.23 -4.73
N LEU A 417 5.88 -8.95 -4.79
CA LEU A 417 6.04 -10.22 -4.06
C LEU A 417 6.07 -10.01 -2.54
N PRO A 418 6.85 -9.10 -1.96
CA PRO A 418 6.81 -8.85 -0.50
C PRO A 418 5.43 -8.39 -0.02
N ALA A 419 4.73 -7.54 -0.77
CA ALA A 419 3.37 -7.11 -0.40
C ALA A 419 2.38 -8.29 -0.43
N ALA A 420 2.50 -9.21 -1.41
CA ALA A 420 1.72 -10.45 -1.44
C ALA A 420 2.03 -11.33 -0.20
N ILE A 421 3.29 -11.45 0.20
CA ILE A 421 3.68 -12.15 1.43
C ILE A 421 2.99 -11.54 2.64
N GLY A 422 3.05 -10.22 2.79
CA GLY A 422 2.39 -9.51 3.88
C GLY A 422 0.88 -9.69 3.89
N ALA A 423 0.25 -9.59 2.72
CA ALA A 423 -1.17 -9.83 2.55
C ALA A 423 -1.56 -11.26 2.93
N ARG A 424 -0.77 -12.27 2.54
CA ARG A 424 -1.04 -13.67 2.88
C ARG A 424 -0.82 -13.97 4.37
N VAL A 425 0.12 -13.28 5.03
CA VAL A 425 0.28 -13.35 6.49
C VAL A 425 -0.95 -12.83 7.22
N ALA A 426 -1.60 -11.80 6.67
CA ALA A 426 -2.81 -11.20 7.22
C ALA A 426 -4.09 -11.97 6.89
N GLN A 427 -4.19 -12.53 5.68
CA GLN A 427 -5.39 -13.16 5.12
C GLN A 427 -5.10 -14.63 4.77
N THR A 428 -5.74 -15.55 5.49
CA THR A 428 -5.56 -16.99 5.29
C THR A 428 -6.61 -17.60 4.37
N GLU A 429 -7.77 -16.94 4.18
CA GLU A 429 -8.90 -17.49 3.44
C GLU A 429 -8.89 -17.09 1.96
N ARG A 430 -8.52 -15.83 1.67
CA ARG A 430 -8.56 -15.29 0.31
C ARG A 430 -7.29 -15.68 -0.46
N PRO A 431 -7.39 -16.08 -1.73
CA PRO A 431 -6.21 -16.29 -2.58
C PRO A 431 -5.38 -15.02 -2.71
N VAL A 432 -4.06 -15.15 -2.65
CA VAL A 432 -3.12 -14.05 -2.85
C VAL A 432 -2.24 -14.33 -4.06
N VAL A 433 -2.28 -13.42 -5.02
CA VAL A 433 -1.54 -13.52 -6.27
C VAL A 433 -0.70 -12.26 -6.48
N THR A 434 0.56 -12.39 -6.84
CA THR A 434 1.32 -11.25 -7.35
C THR A 434 1.42 -11.33 -8.88
N VAL A 435 1.21 -10.20 -9.55
CA VAL A 435 1.47 -10.05 -10.98
C VAL A 435 2.62 -9.08 -11.14
N ILE A 436 3.70 -9.52 -11.75
CA ILE A 436 4.98 -8.84 -11.72
C ILE A 436 5.75 -9.06 -13.03
N GLY A 437 6.47 -8.06 -13.51
CA GLY A 437 7.41 -8.20 -14.61
C GLY A 437 8.73 -8.83 -14.17
N ASP A 438 9.46 -9.41 -15.12
CA ASP A 438 10.77 -10.01 -14.91
C ASP A 438 11.78 -9.05 -14.27
N GLY A 439 11.87 -7.82 -14.78
CA GLY A 439 12.76 -6.81 -14.23
C GLY A 439 12.43 -6.43 -12.79
N ALA A 440 11.13 -6.34 -12.45
CA ALA A 440 10.69 -6.03 -11.10
C ALA A 440 10.87 -7.22 -10.14
N LEU A 441 10.61 -8.45 -10.60
CA LEU A 441 10.80 -9.65 -9.79
C LEU A 441 12.26 -9.79 -9.35
N MET A 442 13.22 -9.39 -10.19
CA MET A 442 14.63 -9.46 -9.86
C MET A 442 15.02 -8.59 -8.64
N PHE A 443 14.26 -7.54 -8.32
CA PHE A 443 14.47 -6.71 -7.12
C PHE A 443 14.03 -7.40 -5.83
N CYS A 444 13.20 -8.45 -5.90
CA CYS A 444 12.63 -9.10 -4.72
C CYS A 444 12.59 -10.64 -4.83
N VAL A 445 13.31 -11.23 -5.77
CA VAL A 445 13.32 -12.68 -6.00
C VAL A 445 13.78 -13.47 -4.78
N ASN A 446 14.65 -12.91 -3.96
CA ASN A 446 15.10 -13.45 -2.68
C ASN A 446 13.93 -13.69 -1.70
N GLU A 447 12.83 -12.97 -1.82
CA GLU A 447 11.65 -13.14 -0.95
C GLU A 447 10.86 -14.43 -1.26
N LEU A 448 11.18 -15.14 -2.35
CA LEU A 448 10.73 -16.53 -2.52
C LEU A 448 11.11 -17.39 -1.31
N ALA A 449 12.33 -17.21 -0.78
CA ALA A 449 12.77 -17.90 0.42
C ALA A 449 11.93 -17.55 1.65
N THR A 450 11.52 -16.28 1.78
CA THR A 450 10.62 -15.83 2.85
C THR A 450 9.25 -16.52 2.75
N ALA A 451 8.66 -16.54 1.56
CA ALA A 451 7.36 -17.19 1.35
C ALA A 451 7.41 -18.70 1.66
N ILE A 452 8.47 -19.38 1.23
CA ILE A 452 8.70 -20.81 1.51
C ILE A 452 8.88 -21.06 3.01
N GLU A 453 9.76 -20.30 3.69
CA GLU A 453 10.01 -20.45 5.12
C GLU A 453 8.74 -20.22 5.96
N GLN A 454 7.97 -19.20 5.57
CA GLN A 454 6.70 -18.89 6.21
C GLN A 454 5.55 -19.84 5.81
N ARG A 455 5.77 -20.78 4.89
CA ARG A 455 4.80 -21.76 4.38
C ARG A 455 3.53 -21.10 3.86
N LEU A 456 3.70 -20.10 3.01
CA LEU A 456 2.61 -19.30 2.47
C LEU A 456 2.10 -19.86 1.14
N ASP A 457 0.80 -19.76 0.91
CA ASP A 457 0.19 -19.99 -0.40
C ASP A 457 0.20 -18.66 -1.17
N VAL A 458 1.16 -18.49 -2.05
CA VAL A 458 1.30 -17.29 -2.89
C VAL A 458 1.58 -17.72 -4.33
N THR A 459 0.75 -17.25 -5.25
CA THR A 459 0.95 -17.47 -6.69
C THR A 459 1.63 -16.26 -7.31
N ILE A 460 2.75 -16.46 -7.98
CA ILE A 460 3.51 -15.44 -8.69
C ILE A 460 3.27 -15.61 -10.19
N VAL A 461 2.67 -14.62 -10.83
CA VAL A 461 2.52 -14.53 -12.29
C VAL A 461 3.59 -13.59 -12.82
N CYS A 462 4.68 -14.16 -13.31
CA CYS A 462 5.80 -13.41 -13.87
C CYS A 462 5.58 -13.23 -15.38
N VAL A 463 5.33 -11.99 -15.80
CA VAL A 463 5.23 -11.61 -17.21
C VAL A 463 6.60 -11.10 -17.66
N ASP A 464 7.26 -11.88 -18.49
CA ASP A 464 8.65 -11.66 -18.91
C ASP A 464 8.68 -11.04 -20.30
N ASN A 465 9.09 -9.79 -20.38
CA ASN A 465 9.27 -9.06 -21.63
C ASN A 465 10.76 -8.80 -21.97
N GLY A 466 11.68 -9.42 -21.25
CA GLY A 466 13.12 -9.42 -21.52
C GLY A 466 13.90 -8.26 -20.91
N GLY A 467 13.34 -7.55 -19.92
CA GLY A 467 14.06 -6.48 -19.21
C GLY A 467 13.23 -5.24 -18.89
N TYR A 468 13.82 -4.06 -19.07
CA TYR A 468 13.17 -2.78 -18.79
C TYR A 468 12.53 -2.19 -20.06
N ALA A 469 11.51 -2.88 -20.59
CA ALA A 469 10.91 -2.56 -21.88
C ALA A 469 10.35 -1.12 -21.99
N GLU A 470 9.78 -0.56 -20.90
CA GLU A 470 9.35 0.83 -20.84
C GLU A 470 10.51 1.81 -21.07
N ILE A 471 11.63 1.56 -20.38
CA ILE A 471 12.79 2.46 -20.49
C ILE A 471 13.43 2.31 -21.87
N ARG A 472 13.48 1.08 -22.41
CA ARG A 472 13.94 0.81 -23.77
C ARG A 472 13.13 1.61 -24.80
N GLN A 473 11.80 1.62 -24.67
CA GLN A 473 10.94 2.40 -25.57
C GLN A 473 11.20 3.91 -25.42
N ASN A 474 11.30 4.39 -24.19
CA ASN A 474 11.61 5.79 -23.91
C ASN A 474 12.97 6.24 -24.47
N GLU A 475 13.98 5.35 -24.48
CA GLU A 475 15.26 5.62 -25.13
C GLU A 475 15.11 5.72 -26.64
N VAL A 476 14.42 4.78 -27.27
CA VAL A 476 14.16 4.79 -28.71
C VAL A 476 13.40 6.06 -29.14
N ASP A 477 12.35 6.42 -28.44
CA ASP A 477 11.51 7.60 -28.74
C ASP A 477 12.30 8.92 -28.65
N ARG A 478 13.35 8.93 -27.83
CA ARG A 478 14.29 10.06 -27.69
C ARG A 478 15.50 10.00 -28.62
N GLY A 479 15.57 8.98 -29.50
CA GLY A 479 16.70 8.77 -30.39
C GLY A 479 17.96 8.27 -29.68
N ILE A 480 17.82 7.69 -28.48
CA ILE A 480 18.91 7.09 -27.72
C ILE A 480 19.01 5.61 -28.13
N THR A 481 20.21 5.14 -28.45
CA THR A 481 20.44 3.70 -28.62
C THR A 481 20.22 2.99 -27.29
N PRO A 482 19.37 1.95 -27.22
CA PRO A 482 19.09 1.25 -25.97
C PRO A 482 20.36 0.76 -25.25
N VAL A 483 20.48 1.04 -23.95
CA VAL A 483 21.63 0.67 -23.13
C VAL A 483 21.20 0.29 -21.70
N GLY A 484 21.62 -0.90 -21.24
CA GLY A 484 21.34 -1.37 -19.88
C GLY A 484 19.88 -1.80 -19.62
N VAL A 485 19.10 -2.00 -20.67
CA VAL A 485 17.65 -2.28 -20.60
C VAL A 485 17.27 -3.68 -21.07
N ASP A 486 18.06 -4.28 -21.93
CA ASP A 486 17.90 -5.68 -22.35
C ASP A 486 18.63 -6.57 -21.33
N LEU A 487 17.90 -7.42 -20.61
CA LEU A 487 18.44 -8.19 -19.49
C LEU A 487 18.50 -9.68 -19.86
N VAL A 488 19.56 -10.36 -19.41
CA VAL A 488 19.62 -11.82 -19.47
C VAL A 488 18.61 -12.39 -18.48
N GLN A 489 17.66 -13.15 -18.98
CA GLN A 489 16.62 -13.76 -18.16
C GLN A 489 17.08 -15.12 -17.60
N PRO A 490 16.86 -15.41 -16.33
CA PRO A 490 17.04 -16.75 -15.77
C PRO A 490 15.91 -17.67 -16.24
N ASP A 491 16.10 -18.97 -16.07
CA ASP A 491 14.97 -19.89 -16.05
C ASP A 491 14.15 -19.67 -14.77
N TRP A 492 13.11 -18.86 -14.86
CA TRP A 492 12.25 -18.49 -13.74
C TRP A 492 11.57 -19.69 -13.09
N ALA A 493 11.18 -20.70 -13.88
CA ALA A 493 10.55 -21.91 -13.36
C ALA A 493 11.56 -22.77 -12.57
N ALA A 494 12.75 -22.96 -13.10
CA ALA A 494 13.83 -23.66 -12.40
C ALA A 494 14.26 -22.90 -11.14
N LEU A 495 14.31 -21.56 -11.20
CA LEU A 495 14.67 -20.73 -10.05
C LEU A 495 13.66 -20.88 -8.90
N ALA A 496 12.35 -20.82 -9.18
CA ALA A 496 11.31 -21.05 -8.17
C ALA A 496 11.45 -22.43 -7.53
N THR A 497 11.73 -23.45 -8.33
CA THR A 497 11.97 -24.83 -7.85
C THR A 497 13.21 -24.92 -6.97
N ALA A 498 14.27 -24.21 -7.31
CA ALA A 498 15.51 -24.16 -6.51
C ALA A 498 15.29 -23.53 -5.12
N PHE A 499 14.34 -22.60 -4.98
CA PHE A 499 13.91 -22.06 -3.69
C PHE A 499 12.99 -23.00 -2.90
N GLY A 500 12.48 -24.08 -3.50
CA GLY A 500 11.55 -25.03 -2.88
C GLY A 500 10.09 -24.80 -3.23
N GLY A 501 9.78 -23.93 -4.17
CA GLY A 501 8.46 -23.73 -4.75
C GLY A 501 8.21 -24.62 -5.96
N VAL A 502 7.15 -24.32 -6.71
CA VAL A 502 6.82 -24.95 -7.99
C VAL A 502 6.84 -23.91 -9.08
N GLY A 503 7.67 -24.14 -10.10
CA GLY A 503 7.77 -23.28 -11.28
C GLY A 503 7.11 -23.90 -12.51
N ARG A 504 6.39 -23.10 -13.29
CA ARG A 504 5.78 -23.47 -14.57
C ARG A 504 6.09 -22.42 -15.61
N ARG A 505 6.59 -22.84 -16.76
CA ARG A 505 6.73 -21.99 -17.94
C ARG A 505 5.55 -22.26 -18.88
N VAL A 506 4.84 -21.20 -19.28
CA VAL A 506 3.66 -21.28 -20.15
C VAL A 506 4.03 -20.72 -21.52
N GLU A 507 4.07 -21.59 -22.52
CA GLU A 507 4.47 -21.22 -23.89
C GLU A 507 3.30 -20.74 -24.74
N ARG A 508 2.09 -21.26 -24.49
CA ARG A 508 0.91 -20.98 -25.30
C ARG A 508 -0.07 -20.12 -24.51
N ARG A 509 -0.59 -19.08 -25.15
CA ARG A 509 -1.51 -18.12 -24.53
C ARG A 509 -2.79 -18.79 -23.99
N GLU A 510 -3.28 -19.80 -24.69
CA GLU A 510 -4.47 -20.56 -24.29
C GLU A 510 -4.32 -21.32 -22.97
N ASP A 511 -3.07 -21.66 -22.59
CA ASP A 511 -2.78 -22.41 -21.37
C ASP A 511 -2.59 -21.49 -20.12
N ILE A 512 -2.52 -20.17 -20.32
CA ILE A 512 -2.21 -19.22 -19.23
C ILE A 512 -3.27 -19.29 -18.13
N ALA A 513 -4.53 -19.18 -18.48
CA ALA A 513 -5.63 -19.16 -17.51
C ALA A 513 -5.69 -20.44 -16.67
N ASP A 514 -5.54 -21.61 -17.33
CA ASP A 514 -5.57 -22.90 -16.64
C ASP A 514 -4.33 -23.12 -15.77
N SER A 515 -3.16 -22.66 -16.22
CA SER A 515 -1.92 -22.71 -15.42
C SER A 515 -2.02 -21.86 -14.15
N ILE A 516 -2.61 -20.65 -14.22
CA ILE A 516 -2.84 -19.79 -13.07
C ILE A 516 -3.83 -20.44 -12.10
N ARG A 517 -4.98 -20.94 -12.60
CA ARG A 517 -5.98 -21.64 -11.77
C ARG A 517 -5.40 -22.86 -11.07
N ALA A 518 -4.62 -23.67 -11.79
CA ALA A 518 -3.93 -24.83 -11.22
C ALA A 518 -2.96 -24.41 -10.12
N ALA A 519 -2.16 -23.37 -10.35
CA ALA A 519 -1.21 -22.84 -9.37
C ALA A 519 -1.90 -22.38 -8.08
N ILE A 520 -3.02 -21.66 -8.21
CA ILE A 520 -3.82 -21.22 -7.05
C ILE A 520 -4.41 -22.42 -6.30
N ALA A 521 -4.95 -23.40 -7.01
CA ALA A 521 -5.58 -24.57 -6.41
C ALA A 521 -4.60 -25.51 -5.71
N GLU A 522 -3.36 -25.63 -6.19
CA GLU A 522 -2.33 -26.47 -5.59
C GLU A 522 -1.76 -25.88 -4.29
N GLY A 523 -1.82 -24.54 -4.12
CA GLY A 523 -1.26 -23.87 -2.94
C GLY A 523 0.26 -23.91 -2.88
N GLY A 524 0.82 -23.45 -1.74
CA GLY A 524 2.26 -23.25 -1.59
C GLY A 524 2.77 -22.07 -2.43
N VAL A 525 4.08 -22.01 -2.64
CA VAL A 525 4.70 -20.97 -3.47
C VAL A 525 4.75 -21.46 -4.91
N GLN A 526 3.97 -20.82 -5.76
CA GLN A 526 3.82 -21.17 -7.18
C GLN A 526 4.31 -20.02 -8.06
N LEU A 527 5.10 -20.30 -9.08
CA LEU A 527 5.51 -19.32 -10.08
C LEU A 527 5.06 -19.76 -11.48
N VAL A 528 4.22 -18.94 -12.10
CA VAL A 528 3.78 -19.10 -13.50
C VAL A 528 4.54 -18.08 -14.34
N HIS A 529 5.50 -18.55 -15.12
CA HIS A 529 6.30 -17.74 -16.03
C HIS A 529 5.64 -17.64 -17.40
N ILE A 530 5.36 -16.41 -17.83
CA ILE A 530 4.72 -16.08 -19.10
C ILE A 530 5.70 -15.24 -19.93
N PRO A 531 6.45 -15.87 -20.85
CA PRO A 531 7.34 -15.12 -21.74
C PRO A 531 6.52 -14.39 -22.81
N THR A 532 6.72 -13.08 -22.92
CA THR A 532 6.10 -12.20 -23.92
C THR A 532 7.13 -11.49 -24.80
N GLY A 533 8.42 -11.57 -24.44
CA GLY A 533 9.53 -11.02 -25.19
C GLY A 533 9.85 -11.81 -26.48
N ARG A 534 10.67 -11.22 -27.34
CA ARG A 534 11.18 -11.90 -28.52
C ARG A 534 11.89 -13.20 -28.09
N GLN A 535 11.39 -14.32 -28.58
CA GLN A 535 12.18 -15.54 -28.63
C GLN A 535 13.16 -15.35 -29.81
N ASP A 536 14.42 -15.04 -29.52
CA ASP A 536 15.49 -15.06 -30.53
C ASP A 536 15.81 -16.49 -30.95
#